data_634f76e5d5ff17651b53b52e6fef28ff
#
_entry.id   634f76e5d5ff17651b53b52e6fef28ff
#
_cell.length_a   1.000
_cell.length_b   1.000
_cell.length_c   1.000
_cell.angle_alpha   90.00
_cell.angle_beta   90.00
_cell.angle_gamma   90.00
#
_symmetry.space_group_name_H-M   'P 1'
#
loop_
_entity.id
_entity.type
_entity.pdbx_description
1 polymer ?
#
loop_
_entity_poly.entity_id
_entity_poly.type
_entity_poly.pdbx_seq_one_letter_code
_entity_poly.pdbx_strand_id
1 'polypeptide(L)'
;MGTTDVDIVIAGAGAAGLAAAIAGADMGASVLLVEGLETFRSGSNTSMSTSMIPAGGSRWQREAGIDDSPDLLYDDIMTKTKGKAEPVVARALSDVAPRLVEWLADDCLVPLELVTDVWFPGNSRLRHHCVPDRSGRTLHRHLLDAASARSAVTLVVPSRLTDVEESKDALRATTTRPDGSRDVIVTNSVILATNGFGANHDMVRQYIPEIADALYHGGDGSLGDALRIGESLRADTASLGAYQGHGSVASPHGVLLTWTTMMNGALLINSDAQRFQNETIGYSESAVNVLAQPGGVAWQSSIARSTRRQSPSLTIRTC
;
A
#
# COMPACT_ATOMS: atom_id res chain seq x y z
N MET A 1 26.23 -13.25 -26.02
CA MET A 1 25.42 -12.59 -24.98
C MET A 1 25.60 -11.10 -25.15
N GLY A 2 24.54 -10.35 -25.42
CA GLY A 2 24.62 -8.88 -25.42
C GLY A 2 24.98 -8.41 -24.01
N THR A 3 25.75 -7.35 -23.89
CA THR A 3 26.01 -6.73 -22.58
C THR A 3 24.75 -6.02 -22.13
N THR A 4 24.27 -6.32 -20.93
CA THR A 4 23.20 -5.56 -20.25
C THR A 4 23.80 -4.35 -19.54
N ASP A 5 23.04 -3.25 -19.45
CA ASP A 5 23.46 -2.05 -18.72
C ASP A 5 23.36 -2.28 -17.21
N VAL A 6 22.30 -2.99 -16.78
CA VAL A 6 22.04 -3.42 -15.40
C VAL A 6 21.31 -4.77 -15.40
N ASP A 7 21.40 -5.52 -14.29
CA ASP A 7 20.72 -6.81 -14.17
C ASP A 7 19.22 -6.64 -13.99
N ILE A 8 18.79 -5.65 -13.20
CA ILE A 8 17.39 -5.43 -12.86
C ILE A 8 17.03 -3.96 -12.97
N VAL A 9 15.95 -3.65 -13.72
CA VAL A 9 15.27 -2.36 -13.65
C VAL A 9 14.03 -2.50 -12.78
N ILE A 10 13.87 -1.61 -11.80
CA ILE A 10 12.72 -1.58 -10.89
C ILE A 10 12.01 -0.25 -11.07
N ALA A 11 10.71 -0.27 -11.33
CA ALA A 11 9.89 0.91 -11.45
C ALA A 11 9.05 1.15 -10.19
N GLY A 12 9.26 2.29 -9.53
CA GLY A 12 8.57 2.73 -8.32
C GLY A 12 9.42 2.55 -7.05
N ALA A 13 9.68 3.64 -6.34
CA ALA A 13 10.46 3.68 -5.11
C ALA A 13 9.58 3.68 -3.83
N GLY A 14 8.43 3.01 -3.86
CA GLY A 14 7.65 2.63 -2.69
C GLY A 14 8.24 1.43 -1.97
N ALA A 15 7.58 0.92 -0.92
CA ALA A 15 8.08 -0.21 -0.12
C ALA A 15 8.42 -1.45 -0.96
N ALA A 16 7.58 -1.80 -1.93
CA ALA A 16 7.79 -2.97 -2.79
C ALA A 16 9.06 -2.83 -3.65
N GLY A 17 9.23 -1.68 -4.32
CA GLY A 17 10.40 -1.45 -5.16
C GLY A 17 11.69 -1.32 -4.36
N LEU A 18 11.64 -0.64 -3.22
CA LEU A 18 12.80 -0.54 -2.32
C LEU A 18 13.20 -1.91 -1.76
N ALA A 19 12.24 -2.71 -1.32
CA ALA A 19 12.51 -4.07 -0.84
C ALA A 19 13.12 -4.95 -1.96
N ALA A 20 12.58 -4.87 -3.18
CA ALA A 20 13.12 -5.59 -4.33
C ALA A 20 14.55 -5.13 -4.68
N ALA A 21 14.81 -3.81 -4.61
CA ALA A 21 16.15 -3.26 -4.87
C ALA A 21 17.17 -3.73 -3.84
N ILE A 22 16.81 -3.72 -2.56
CA ILE A 22 17.65 -4.21 -1.48
C ILE A 22 17.95 -5.70 -1.67
N ALA A 23 16.91 -6.52 -1.86
CA ALA A 23 17.07 -7.96 -2.03
C ALA A 23 17.89 -8.31 -3.29
N GLY A 24 17.67 -7.64 -4.40
CA GLY A 24 18.45 -7.84 -5.63
C GLY A 24 19.93 -7.50 -5.43
N ALA A 25 20.22 -6.36 -4.80
CA ALA A 25 21.59 -5.94 -4.50
C ALA A 25 22.29 -6.91 -3.53
N ASP A 26 21.59 -7.40 -2.49
CA ASP A 26 22.14 -8.37 -1.53
C ASP A 26 22.44 -9.73 -2.19
N MET A 27 21.78 -10.05 -3.32
CA MET A 27 22.06 -11.21 -4.16
C MET A 27 23.16 -10.95 -5.22
N GLY A 28 23.76 -9.76 -5.23
CA GLY A 28 24.85 -9.39 -6.14
C GLY A 28 24.41 -8.82 -7.49
N ALA A 29 23.11 -8.53 -7.68
CA ALA A 29 22.64 -7.90 -8.91
C ALA A 29 22.88 -6.39 -8.91
N SER A 30 23.22 -5.82 -10.08
CA SER A 30 23.18 -4.40 -10.34
C SER A 30 21.73 -3.96 -10.56
N VAL A 31 21.28 -2.92 -9.84
CA VAL A 31 19.89 -2.49 -9.81
C VAL A 31 19.75 -1.03 -10.20
N LEU A 32 18.91 -0.75 -11.19
CA LEU A 32 18.42 0.58 -11.49
C LEU A 32 16.99 0.73 -10.96
N LEU A 33 16.82 1.54 -9.93
CA LEU A 33 15.50 1.89 -9.38
C LEU A 33 15.07 3.24 -9.95
N VAL A 34 13.95 3.28 -10.67
CA VAL A 34 13.41 4.52 -11.25
C VAL A 34 12.13 4.93 -10.55
N GLU A 35 11.98 6.22 -10.29
CA GLU A 35 10.80 6.79 -9.64
C GLU A 35 10.31 8.02 -10.43
N GLY A 36 9.03 8.04 -10.79
CA GLY A 36 8.45 9.08 -11.62
C GLY A 36 8.14 10.39 -10.90
N LEU A 37 7.94 10.36 -9.59
CA LEU A 37 7.52 11.52 -8.82
C LEU A 37 8.65 12.06 -7.92
N GLU A 38 9.00 13.33 -8.06
CA GLU A 38 9.93 14.02 -7.15
C GLU A 38 9.44 14.00 -5.69
N THR A 39 8.12 14.03 -5.50
CA THR A 39 7.47 14.06 -4.19
C THR A 39 7.30 12.69 -3.55
N PHE A 40 7.83 11.61 -4.12
CA PHE A 40 7.62 10.23 -3.67
C PHE A 40 7.92 9.99 -2.18
N ARG A 41 8.86 10.75 -1.59
CA ARG A 41 9.20 10.64 -0.15
C ARG A 41 8.04 11.01 0.79
N SER A 42 7.09 11.80 0.30
CA SER A 42 5.92 12.23 1.08
C SER A 42 4.58 11.88 0.42
N GLY A 43 4.59 11.64 -0.90
CA GLY A 43 3.41 11.39 -1.71
C GLY A 43 3.28 9.95 -2.22
N SER A 44 4.14 9.01 -1.84
CA SER A 44 3.93 7.59 -2.14
C SER A 44 2.91 6.96 -1.17
N ASN A 45 2.20 5.92 -1.62
CA ASN A 45 1.28 5.18 -0.73
C ASN A 45 1.99 4.65 0.51
N THR A 46 3.26 4.26 0.39
CA THR A 46 4.08 3.85 1.54
C THR A 46 4.22 4.98 2.56
N SER A 47 4.61 6.18 2.11
CA SER A 47 4.82 7.34 3.00
C SER A 47 3.52 7.88 3.59
N MET A 48 2.39 7.70 2.92
CA MET A 48 1.06 8.09 3.39
C MET A 48 0.43 7.08 4.35
N SER A 49 0.97 5.87 4.45
CA SER A 49 0.46 4.79 5.30
C SER A 49 0.73 5.03 6.78
N THR A 50 0.14 4.20 7.62
CA THR A 50 0.45 4.10 9.06
C THR A 50 1.55 3.08 9.36
N SER A 51 2.31 2.64 8.36
CA SER A 51 3.38 1.65 8.46
C SER A 51 2.97 0.27 9.01
N MET A 52 1.71 -0.03 9.10
CA MET A 52 1.22 -1.29 9.67
C MET A 52 1.40 -2.46 8.71
N ILE A 53 2.16 -3.47 9.13
CA ILE A 53 2.48 -4.68 8.37
C ILE A 53 1.98 -5.90 9.14
N PRO A 54 0.95 -6.62 8.66
CA PRO A 54 0.48 -7.83 9.31
C PRO A 54 1.45 -9.00 9.05
N ALA A 55 1.81 -9.74 10.11
CA ALA A 55 2.61 -10.95 10.00
C ALA A 55 2.21 -11.96 11.08
N GLY A 56 1.89 -13.18 10.69
CA GLY A 56 1.54 -14.27 11.60
C GLY A 56 2.75 -15.11 11.94
N GLY A 57 3.07 -15.25 13.24
CA GLY A 57 4.17 -16.07 13.72
C GLY A 57 5.53 -15.35 13.79
N SER A 58 5.54 -14.04 13.97
CA SER A 58 6.77 -13.25 14.16
C SER A 58 7.43 -13.47 15.52
N ARG A 59 8.71 -13.07 15.65
CA ARG A 59 9.42 -13.12 16.94
C ARG A 59 8.75 -12.28 18.03
N TRP A 60 8.23 -11.10 17.69
CA TRP A 60 7.52 -10.22 18.65
C TRP A 60 6.25 -10.85 19.19
N GLN A 61 5.52 -11.60 18.36
CA GLN A 61 4.34 -12.33 18.82
C GLN A 61 4.72 -13.46 19.76
N ARG A 62 5.78 -14.24 19.43
CA ARG A 62 6.30 -15.28 20.33
C ARG A 62 6.74 -14.72 21.68
N GLU A 63 7.45 -13.59 21.69
CA GLU A 63 7.87 -12.86 22.91
C GLU A 63 6.68 -12.35 23.72
N ALA A 64 5.60 -11.94 23.06
CA ALA A 64 4.36 -11.48 23.70
C ALA A 64 3.43 -12.63 24.12
N GLY A 65 3.79 -13.90 23.88
CA GLY A 65 2.95 -15.06 24.18
C GLY A 65 1.72 -15.19 23.27
N ILE A 66 1.76 -14.60 22.08
CA ILE A 66 0.68 -14.68 21.08
C ILE A 66 0.96 -15.85 20.15
N ASP A 67 0.07 -16.86 20.22
CA ASP A 67 0.10 -18.01 19.32
C ASP A 67 -0.54 -17.65 17.98
N ASP A 68 0.30 -17.42 16.96
CA ASP A 68 -0.10 -17.06 15.60
C ASP A 68 0.81 -17.76 14.58
N SER A 69 0.33 -17.88 13.34
CA SER A 69 1.05 -18.57 12.27
C SER A 69 0.71 -18.00 10.88
N PRO A 70 1.54 -18.32 9.87
CA PRO A 70 1.18 -18.07 8.48
C PRO A 70 -0.16 -18.69 8.05
N ASP A 71 -0.50 -19.87 8.58
CA ASP A 71 -1.78 -20.53 8.28
C ASP A 71 -2.97 -19.73 8.82
N LEU A 72 -2.88 -19.24 10.07
CA LEU A 72 -3.93 -18.42 10.65
C LEU A 72 -4.06 -17.07 9.90
N LEU A 73 -2.95 -16.48 9.44
CA LEU A 73 -3.00 -15.28 8.61
C LEU A 73 -3.68 -15.55 7.26
N TYR A 74 -3.35 -16.67 6.62
CA TYR A 74 -3.99 -17.09 5.37
C TYR A 74 -5.50 -17.29 5.56
N ASP A 75 -5.91 -18.00 6.60
CA ASP A 75 -7.32 -18.26 6.89
C ASP A 75 -8.11 -16.96 7.16
N ASP A 76 -7.51 -16.01 7.86
CA ASP A 76 -8.10 -14.69 8.09
C ASP A 76 -8.25 -13.90 6.78
N ILE A 77 -7.25 -13.94 5.88
CA ILE A 77 -7.32 -13.31 4.56
C ILE A 77 -8.47 -13.92 3.75
N MET A 78 -8.53 -15.25 3.66
CA MET A 78 -9.57 -15.94 2.90
C MET A 78 -10.96 -15.68 3.48
N THR A 79 -11.10 -15.68 4.80
CA THR A 79 -12.36 -15.36 5.50
C THR A 79 -12.78 -13.91 5.25
N LYS A 80 -11.88 -12.94 5.43
CA LYS A 80 -12.17 -11.51 5.25
C LYS A 80 -12.54 -11.17 3.83
N THR A 81 -11.89 -11.79 2.86
CA THR A 81 -12.18 -11.60 1.43
C THR A 81 -13.32 -12.46 0.92
N LYS A 82 -13.96 -13.27 1.78
CA LYS A 82 -15.02 -14.22 1.41
C LYS A 82 -14.61 -15.16 0.28
N GLY A 83 -13.34 -15.61 0.31
CA GLY A 83 -12.75 -16.49 -0.70
C GLY A 83 -12.42 -15.81 -2.03
N LYS A 84 -12.49 -14.49 -2.13
CA LYS A 84 -12.18 -13.76 -3.38
C LYS A 84 -10.69 -13.46 -3.58
N ALA A 85 -9.88 -13.53 -2.52
CA ALA A 85 -8.44 -13.41 -2.66
C ALA A 85 -7.89 -14.54 -3.54
N GLU A 86 -6.87 -14.23 -4.36
CA GLU A 86 -6.17 -15.26 -5.14
C GLU A 86 -5.39 -16.16 -4.16
N PRO A 87 -5.71 -17.47 -4.08
CA PRO A 87 -5.17 -18.36 -3.03
C PRO A 87 -3.65 -18.49 -3.06
N VAL A 88 -3.03 -18.54 -4.24
CA VAL A 88 -1.58 -18.68 -4.39
C VAL A 88 -0.88 -17.42 -3.86
N VAL A 89 -1.38 -16.25 -4.20
CA VAL A 89 -0.83 -14.95 -3.72
C VAL A 89 -1.03 -14.79 -2.22
N ALA A 90 -2.24 -15.11 -1.71
CA ALA A 90 -2.52 -15.04 -0.28
C ALA A 90 -1.61 -15.99 0.52
N ARG A 91 -1.36 -17.22 0.01
CA ARG A 91 -0.46 -18.17 0.63
C ARG A 91 0.97 -17.66 0.65
N ALA A 92 1.50 -17.22 -0.50
CA ALA A 92 2.87 -16.70 -0.60
C ALA A 92 3.10 -15.50 0.32
N LEU A 93 2.12 -14.59 0.41
CA LEU A 93 2.16 -13.44 1.32
C LEU A 93 2.20 -13.89 2.78
N SER A 94 1.34 -14.83 3.16
CA SER A 94 1.27 -15.31 4.54
C SER A 94 2.55 -16.03 4.97
N ASP A 95 3.14 -16.84 4.08
CA ASP A 95 4.36 -17.60 4.36
C ASP A 95 5.60 -16.70 4.49
N VAL A 96 5.67 -15.61 3.71
CA VAL A 96 6.81 -14.69 3.76
C VAL A 96 6.71 -13.68 4.89
N ALA A 97 5.51 -13.33 5.35
CA ALA A 97 5.26 -12.20 6.24
C ALA A 97 6.09 -12.21 7.53
N PRO A 98 6.21 -13.32 8.32
CA PRO A 98 7.02 -13.30 9.53
C PRO A 98 8.50 -13.03 9.26
N ARG A 99 9.06 -13.63 8.21
CA ARG A 99 10.45 -13.39 7.81
C ARG A 99 10.65 -11.97 7.26
N LEU A 100 9.65 -11.44 6.55
CA LEU A 100 9.70 -10.07 6.02
C LEU A 100 9.83 -9.04 7.15
N VAL A 101 9.00 -9.11 8.20
CA VAL A 101 9.09 -8.13 9.30
C VAL A 101 10.39 -8.27 10.09
N GLU A 102 10.91 -9.50 10.25
CA GLU A 102 12.21 -9.75 10.88
C GLU A 102 13.36 -9.18 10.01
N TRP A 103 13.34 -9.42 8.70
CA TRP A 103 14.32 -8.86 7.74
C TRP A 103 14.27 -7.31 7.69
N LEU A 104 13.06 -6.72 7.71
CA LEU A 104 12.93 -5.25 7.77
C LEU A 104 13.62 -4.67 9.01
N ALA A 105 13.50 -5.35 10.15
CA ALA A 105 14.13 -4.90 11.39
C ALA A 105 15.64 -5.12 11.40
N ASP A 106 16.10 -6.28 10.97
CA ASP A 106 17.49 -6.71 11.14
C ASP A 106 18.39 -6.19 10.01
N ASP A 107 17.94 -6.29 8.75
CA ASP A 107 18.75 -5.93 7.57
C ASP A 107 18.47 -4.51 7.06
N CYS A 108 17.24 -4.01 7.23
CA CYS A 108 16.86 -2.65 6.83
C CYS A 108 16.84 -1.65 8.00
N LEU A 109 17.13 -2.11 9.23
CA LEU A 109 17.16 -1.30 10.46
C LEU A 109 15.87 -0.51 10.69
N VAL A 110 14.73 -1.07 10.30
CA VAL A 110 13.40 -0.51 10.58
C VAL A 110 13.05 -0.80 12.03
N PRO A 111 12.81 0.20 12.89
CA PRO A 111 12.50 -0.03 14.30
C PRO A 111 11.06 -0.51 14.49
N LEU A 112 10.79 -1.78 14.14
CA LEU A 112 9.45 -2.35 14.24
C LEU A 112 9.11 -2.76 15.67
N GLU A 113 7.86 -2.56 16.04
CA GLU A 113 7.23 -3.06 17.26
C GLU A 113 5.89 -3.71 16.95
N LEU A 114 5.46 -4.65 17.80
CA LEU A 114 4.14 -5.27 17.71
C LEU A 114 3.06 -4.32 18.24
N VAL A 115 2.01 -4.10 17.47
CA VAL A 115 0.85 -3.28 17.86
C VAL A 115 -0.06 -4.12 18.75
N THR A 116 -0.20 -3.73 20.02
CA THR A 116 -1.01 -4.46 21.02
C THR A 116 -2.25 -3.67 21.50
N ASP A 117 -2.34 -2.39 21.15
CA ASP A 117 -3.38 -1.46 21.62
C ASP A 117 -4.55 -1.30 20.64
N VAL A 118 -4.45 -1.86 19.43
CA VAL A 118 -5.50 -1.77 18.40
C VAL A 118 -5.77 -3.14 17.80
N TRP A 119 -7.06 -3.49 17.76
CA TRP A 119 -7.54 -4.68 17.06
C TRP A 119 -8.16 -4.29 15.72
N PHE A 120 -7.66 -4.86 14.63
CA PHE A 120 -8.20 -4.61 13.30
C PHE A 120 -9.22 -5.67 12.88
N PRO A 121 -10.38 -5.27 12.33
CA PRO A 121 -11.40 -6.20 11.85
C PRO A 121 -10.83 -7.20 10.82
N GLY A 122 -11.23 -8.47 10.97
CA GLY A 122 -10.76 -9.54 10.08
C GLY A 122 -9.47 -10.23 10.54
N ASN A 123 -8.89 -9.82 11.67
CA ASN A 123 -7.75 -10.51 12.26
C ASN A 123 -8.17 -11.33 13.48
N SER A 124 -7.78 -12.59 13.55
CA SER A 124 -7.99 -13.47 14.69
C SER A 124 -6.91 -13.30 15.78
N ARG A 125 -5.83 -12.58 15.47
CA ARG A 125 -4.70 -12.33 16.38
C ARG A 125 -4.20 -10.90 16.24
N LEU A 126 -3.53 -10.38 17.28
CA LEU A 126 -2.74 -9.16 17.20
C LEU A 126 -1.47 -9.48 16.41
N ARG A 127 -1.35 -8.93 15.19
CA ARG A 127 -0.29 -9.30 14.25
C ARG A 127 0.29 -8.15 13.45
N HIS A 128 -0.13 -6.92 13.72
CA HIS A 128 0.40 -5.75 13.02
C HIS A 128 1.72 -5.31 13.65
N HIS A 129 2.70 -5.07 12.80
CA HIS A 129 3.99 -4.50 13.17
C HIS A 129 4.11 -3.12 12.54
N CYS A 130 4.61 -2.15 13.27
CA CYS A 130 4.79 -0.80 12.75
C CYS A 130 6.00 -0.12 13.38
N VAL A 131 6.43 0.99 12.81
CA VAL A 131 7.37 1.88 13.48
C VAL A 131 6.68 2.59 14.66
N PRO A 132 7.41 3.00 15.74
CA PRO A 132 6.82 3.54 16.98
C PRO A 132 5.94 4.76 16.77
N ASP A 133 6.27 5.64 15.81
CA ASP A 133 5.48 6.83 15.47
C ASP A 133 4.31 6.54 14.51
N ARG A 134 4.13 5.30 14.11
CA ARG A 134 3.08 4.83 13.16
C ARG A 134 3.06 5.63 11.87
N SER A 135 4.22 6.05 11.40
CA SER A 135 4.38 6.89 10.22
C SER A 135 4.96 6.10 9.04
N GLY A 136 4.22 6.04 7.94
CA GLY A 136 4.74 5.48 6.69
C GLY A 136 5.96 6.23 6.15
N ARG A 137 6.10 7.52 6.47
CA ARG A 137 7.30 8.30 6.13
C ARG A 137 8.54 7.77 6.84
N THR A 138 8.41 7.38 8.10
CA THR A 138 9.51 6.78 8.87
C THR A 138 9.88 5.42 8.28
N LEU A 139 8.92 4.55 8.00
CA LEU A 139 9.16 3.28 7.32
C LEU A 139 9.86 3.50 5.96
N HIS A 140 9.31 4.39 5.13
CA HIS A 140 9.86 4.68 3.80
C HIS A 140 11.29 5.21 3.86
N ARG A 141 11.58 6.11 4.81
CA ARG A 141 12.94 6.64 5.01
C ARG A 141 13.93 5.54 5.35
N HIS A 142 13.61 4.63 6.28
CA HIS A 142 14.50 3.51 6.62
C HIS A 142 14.77 2.60 5.43
N LEU A 143 13.74 2.28 4.64
CA LEU A 143 13.91 1.49 3.41
C LEU A 143 14.78 2.21 2.38
N LEU A 144 14.59 3.52 2.21
CA LEU A 144 15.38 4.33 1.29
C LEU A 144 16.85 4.42 1.74
N ASP A 145 17.10 4.61 3.04
CA ASP A 145 18.43 4.62 3.62
C ASP A 145 19.11 3.26 3.42
N ALA A 146 18.39 2.17 3.66
CA ALA A 146 18.89 0.81 3.45
C ALA A 146 19.22 0.52 1.98
N ALA A 147 18.38 0.94 1.04
CA ALA A 147 18.65 0.82 -0.39
C ALA A 147 19.87 1.67 -0.80
N SER A 148 19.96 2.90 -0.31
CA SER A 148 21.06 3.83 -0.62
C SER A 148 22.40 3.38 -0.06
N ALA A 149 22.42 2.58 1.00
CA ALA A 149 23.64 2.00 1.56
C ALA A 149 24.25 0.89 0.67
N ARG A 150 23.51 0.40 -0.31
CA ARG A 150 23.97 -0.64 -1.24
C ARG A 150 24.48 -0.03 -2.53
N SER A 151 25.79 -0.10 -2.76
CA SER A 151 26.45 0.50 -3.94
C SER A 151 25.96 -0.06 -5.28
N ALA A 152 25.33 -1.25 -5.26
CA ALA A 152 24.74 -1.87 -6.45
C ALA A 152 23.37 -1.26 -6.83
N VAL A 153 22.77 -0.40 -5.98
CA VAL A 153 21.49 0.26 -6.25
C VAL A 153 21.72 1.68 -6.74
N THR A 154 21.23 1.99 -7.93
CA THR A 154 21.19 3.36 -8.46
C THR A 154 19.74 3.82 -8.51
N LEU A 155 19.39 4.89 -7.75
CA LEU A 155 18.08 5.52 -7.79
C LEU A 155 18.09 6.72 -8.73
N VAL A 156 17.15 6.75 -9.68
CA VAL A 156 16.95 7.87 -10.61
C VAL A 156 15.55 8.47 -10.43
N VAL A 157 15.50 9.75 -10.08
CA VAL A 157 14.28 10.54 -9.81
C VAL A 157 14.48 11.96 -10.36
N PRO A 158 13.49 12.55 -11.06
CA PRO A 158 12.29 11.93 -11.61
C PRO A 158 12.58 11.17 -12.90
N SER A 159 12.18 9.90 -12.97
CA SER A 159 12.26 9.10 -14.18
C SER A 159 11.20 8.01 -14.13
N ARG A 160 10.29 8.01 -15.11
CA ARG A 160 9.16 7.09 -15.17
C ARG A 160 9.41 6.00 -16.20
N LEU A 161 9.26 4.74 -15.82
CA LEU A 161 9.22 3.65 -16.78
C LEU A 161 7.97 3.78 -17.65
N THR A 162 8.17 3.96 -18.94
CA THR A 162 7.07 4.20 -19.88
C THR A 162 6.84 3.06 -20.86
N ASP A 163 7.82 2.21 -21.06
CA ASP A 163 7.70 1.06 -21.95
C ASP A 163 8.71 -0.03 -21.62
N VAL A 164 8.36 -1.28 -21.96
CA VAL A 164 9.24 -2.45 -21.90
C VAL A 164 9.02 -3.30 -23.15
N GLU A 165 10.08 -3.56 -23.86
CA GLU A 165 10.08 -4.37 -25.08
C GLU A 165 10.94 -5.62 -24.87
N GLU A 166 10.46 -6.76 -25.34
CA GLU A 166 11.26 -7.98 -25.43
C GLU A 166 12.26 -7.86 -26.58
N SER A 167 13.51 -8.20 -26.32
CA SER A 167 14.57 -8.38 -27.30
C SER A 167 15.05 -9.83 -27.23
N LYS A 168 15.82 -10.28 -28.22
CA LYS A 168 16.19 -11.70 -28.35
C LYS A 168 16.75 -12.34 -27.08
N ASP A 169 17.60 -11.62 -26.34
CA ASP A 169 18.29 -12.13 -25.16
C ASP A 169 18.17 -11.21 -23.92
N ALA A 170 17.34 -10.16 -23.98
CA ALA A 170 17.21 -9.13 -22.92
C ALA A 170 15.89 -8.38 -23.04
N LEU A 171 15.63 -7.51 -22.07
CA LEU A 171 14.55 -6.52 -22.11
C LEU A 171 15.11 -5.13 -22.39
N ARG A 172 14.34 -4.31 -23.06
CA ARG A 172 14.60 -2.89 -23.29
C ARG A 172 13.59 -2.08 -22.49
N ALA A 173 14.05 -1.48 -21.42
CA ALA A 173 13.23 -0.64 -20.55
C ALA A 173 13.39 0.84 -20.96
N THR A 174 12.33 1.50 -21.40
CA THR A 174 12.34 2.92 -21.76
C THR A 174 11.82 3.73 -20.59
N THR A 175 12.63 4.69 -20.13
CA THR A 175 12.24 5.66 -19.12
C THR A 175 12.12 7.06 -19.72
N THR A 176 11.23 7.86 -19.15
CA THR A 176 10.96 9.24 -19.61
C THR A 176 11.02 10.18 -18.42
N ARG A 177 11.75 11.30 -18.57
CA ARG A 177 11.81 12.40 -17.61
C ARG A 177 10.74 13.47 -17.89
N PRO A 178 10.46 14.37 -16.94
CA PRO A 178 9.49 15.45 -17.13
C PRO A 178 9.79 16.40 -18.31
N ASP A 179 11.06 16.55 -18.68
CA ASP A 179 11.49 17.34 -19.83
C ASP A 179 11.27 16.64 -21.19
N GLY A 180 10.75 15.41 -21.17
CA GLY A 180 10.52 14.57 -22.34
C GLY A 180 11.76 13.79 -22.80
N SER A 181 12.90 13.94 -22.16
CA SER A 181 14.08 13.12 -22.47
C SER A 181 13.84 11.66 -22.10
N ARG A 182 14.42 10.76 -22.91
CA ARG A 182 14.23 9.32 -22.77
C ARG A 182 15.57 8.61 -22.68
N ASP A 183 15.62 7.60 -21.81
CA ASP A 183 16.72 6.64 -21.77
C ASP A 183 16.19 5.25 -22.09
N VAL A 184 16.96 4.45 -22.81
CA VAL A 184 16.67 3.04 -23.08
C VAL A 184 17.74 2.21 -22.38
N ILE A 185 17.30 1.38 -21.44
CA ILE A 185 18.16 0.56 -20.60
C ILE A 185 17.98 -0.91 -21.02
N VAL A 186 19.08 -1.60 -21.30
CA VAL A 186 19.08 -3.03 -21.57
C VAL A 186 19.25 -3.78 -20.25
N THR A 187 18.34 -4.69 -19.94
CA THR A 187 18.30 -5.39 -18.65
C THR A 187 17.86 -6.84 -18.80
N ASN A 188 18.20 -7.67 -17.82
CA ASN A 188 17.72 -9.07 -17.76
C ASN A 188 16.30 -9.17 -17.21
N SER A 189 15.91 -8.25 -16.30
CA SER A 189 14.63 -8.31 -15.62
C SER A 189 14.05 -6.92 -15.35
N VAL A 190 12.73 -6.82 -15.37
CA VAL A 190 12.00 -5.62 -14.97
C VAL A 190 11.01 -5.97 -13.86
N ILE A 191 11.02 -5.19 -12.78
CA ILE A 191 10.05 -5.30 -11.69
C ILE A 191 9.13 -4.07 -11.72
N LEU A 192 7.83 -4.30 -11.87
CA LEU A 192 6.80 -3.26 -11.88
C LEU A 192 6.22 -3.08 -10.45
N ALA A 193 6.71 -2.07 -9.73
CA ALA A 193 6.27 -1.70 -8.38
C ALA A 193 5.52 -0.35 -8.36
N THR A 194 4.80 -0.05 -9.46
CA THR A 194 4.21 1.27 -9.77
C THR A 194 2.83 1.50 -9.17
N ASN A 195 2.42 0.72 -8.18
CA ASN A 195 1.05 0.70 -7.64
C ASN A 195 -0.01 0.25 -8.68
N GLY A 196 -1.28 0.48 -8.33
CA GLY A 196 -2.43 0.28 -9.21
C GLY A 196 -2.76 1.54 -10.03
N PHE A 197 -4.06 1.81 -10.18
CA PHE A 197 -4.58 2.88 -11.05
C PHE A 197 -5.53 3.87 -10.34
N GLY A 198 -5.49 3.96 -9.00
CA GLY A 198 -6.44 4.77 -8.23
C GLY A 198 -6.44 6.27 -8.57
N ALA A 199 -5.34 6.83 -9.10
CA ALA A 199 -5.28 8.20 -9.61
C ALA A 199 -5.76 8.36 -11.07
N ASN A 200 -6.06 7.25 -11.76
CA ASN A 200 -6.58 7.26 -13.11
C ASN A 200 -8.11 7.09 -13.09
N HIS A 201 -8.83 8.20 -13.11
CA HIS A 201 -10.30 8.22 -13.02
C HIS A 201 -10.99 7.39 -14.09
N ASP A 202 -10.43 7.29 -15.31
CA ASP A 202 -11.05 6.52 -16.38
C ASP A 202 -10.92 5.01 -16.11
N MET A 203 -9.77 4.57 -15.64
CA MET A 203 -9.59 3.18 -15.21
C MET A 203 -10.44 2.85 -13.97
N VAL A 204 -10.58 3.78 -13.02
CA VAL A 204 -11.48 3.60 -11.86
C VAL A 204 -12.93 3.44 -12.34
N ARG A 205 -13.43 4.30 -13.23
CA ARG A 205 -14.79 4.15 -13.80
C ARG A 205 -14.97 2.84 -14.55
N GLN A 206 -13.94 2.38 -15.24
CA GLN A 206 -13.99 1.14 -16.02
C GLN A 206 -14.00 -0.11 -15.13
N TYR A 207 -13.13 -0.18 -14.12
CA TYR A 207 -12.88 -1.41 -13.35
C TYR A 207 -13.54 -1.43 -11.98
N ILE A 208 -13.84 -0.25 -11.40
CA ILE A 208 -14.39 -0.09 -10.05
C ILE A 208 -15.49 1.00 -10.03
N PRO A 209 -16.55 0.87 -10.83
CA PRO A 209 -17.55 1.93 -11.02
C PRO A 209 -18.28 2.34 -9.74
N GLU A 210 -18.38 1.45 -8.74
CA GLU A 210 -19.05 1.72 -7.47
C GLU A 210 -18.36 2.77 -6.60
N ILE A 211 -17.08 3.10 -6.88
CA ILE A 211 -16.33 4.15 -6.19
C ILE A 211 -15.89 5.27 -7.12
N ALA A 212 -16.43 5.36 -8.32
CA ALA A 212 -16.02 6.34 -9.33
C ALA A 212 -16.11 7.80 -8.84
N ASP A 213 -17.06 8.09 -7.94
CA ASP A 213 -17.29 9.40 -7.35
C ASP A 213 -16.60 9.59 -5.98
N ALA A 214 -15.83 8.60 -5.52
CA ALA A 214 -15.08 8.70 -4.29
C ALA A 214 -13.88 9.65 -4.44
N LEU A 215 -13.50 10.31 -3.35
CA LEU A 215 -12.29 11.10 -3.30
C LEU A 215 -11.07 10.16 -3.27
N TYR A 216 -10.20 10.26 -4.28
CA TYR A 216 -8.96 9.52 -4.24
C TYR A 216 -8.00 10.08 -3.17
N HIS A 217 -7.50 9.20 -2.31
CA HIS A 217 -6.53 9.53 -1.26
C HIS A 217 -5.35 8.56 -1.32
N GLY A 218 -4.45 8.80 -2.26
CA GLY A 218 -3.28 7.95 -2.51
C GLY A 218 -2.23 8.70 -3.31
N GLY A 219 -1.18 8.02 -3.70
CA GLY A 219 -0.08 8.60 -4.48
C GLY A 219 -0.51 8.95 -5.91
N ASP A 220 -0.25 10.17 -6.34
CA ASP A 220 -0.60 10.69 -7.69
C ASP A 220 0.03 9.90 -8.83
N GLY A 221 1.08 9.11 -8.55
CA GLY A 221 1.72 8.22 -9.51
C GLY A 221 0.96 6.91 -9.80
N SER A 222 -0.16 6.64 -9.12
CA SER A 222 -0.96 5.41 -9.30
C SER A 222 -1.82 5.49 -10.56
N LEU A 223 -1.20 5.50 -11.73
CA LEU A 223 -1.86 5.76 -13.03
C LEU A 223 -2.09 4.50 -13.90
N GLY A 224 -1.75 3.31 -13.36
CA GLY A 224 -1.95 2.05 -14.07
C GLY A 224 -0.82 1.66 -15.02
N ASP A 225 0.40 2.14 -14.80
CA ASP A 225 1.56 1.84 -15.67
C ASP A 225 1.85 0.36 -15.78
N ALA A 226 1.79 -0.36 -14.64
CA ALA A 226 2.01 -1.81 -14.65
C ALA A 226 1.01 -2.56 -15.53
N LEU A 227 -0.26 -2.11 -15.55
CA LEU A 227 -1.28 -2.73 -16.41
C LEU A 227 -0.99 -2.46 -17.88
N ARG A 228 -0.71 -1.20 -18.25
CA ARG A 228 -0.41 -0.81 -19.62
C ARG A 228 0.85 -1.50 -20.17
N ILE A 229 1.92 -1.57 -19.37
CA ILE A 229 3.16 -2.28 -19.74
C ILE A 229 2.92 -3.78 -19.79
N GLY A 230 2.18 -4.34 -18.83
CA GLY A 230 1.83 -5.76 -18.82
C GLY A 230 1.02 -6.16 -20.04
N GLU A 231 0.05 -5.34 -20.44
CA GLU A 231 -0.77 -5.57 -21.64
C GLU A 231 0.10 -5.61 -22.91
N SER A 232 1.08 -4.72 -23.06
CA SER A 232 2.00 -4.72 -24.21
C SER A 232 2.85 -6.00 -24.28
N LEU A 233 3.14 -6.59 -23.11
CA LEU A 233 3.85 -7.85 -22.95
C LEU A 233 2.93 -9.09 -22.93
N ARG A 234 1.63 -8.90 -23.18
CA ARG A 234 0.61 -9.96 -23.14
C ARG A 234 0.48 -10.66 -21.79
N ALA A 235 0.73 -9.93 -20.70
CA ALA A 235 0.50 -10.44 -19.37
C ALA A 235 -1.00 -10.46 -19.05
N ASP A 236 -1.44 -11.50 -18.33
CA ASP A 236 -2.78 -11.56 -17.78
C ASP A 236 -2.97 -10.57 -16.63
N THR A 237 -4.22 -10.21 -16.39
CA THR A 237 -4.64 -9.35 -15.29
C THR A 237 -5.63 -10.04 -14.38
N ALA A 238 -5.57 -9.78 -13.08
CA ALA A 238 -6.51 -10.31 -12.11
C ALA A 238 -6.88 -9.23 -11.09
N SER A 239 -8.05 -9.40 -10.45
CA SER A 239 -8.50 -8.57 -9.33
C SER A 239 -8.59 -7.06 -9.63
N LEU A 240 -8.87 -6.67 -10.88
CA LEU A 240 -8.96 -5.24 -11.26
C LEU A 240 -10.10 -4.49 -10.54
N GLY A 241 -11.12 -5.21 -10.05
CA GLY A 241 -12.18 -4.64 -9.20
C GLY A 241 -11.80 -4.57 -7.71
N ALA A 242 -10.58 -4.93 -7.32
CA ALA A 242 -10.16 -4.85 -5.92
C ALA A 242 -9.56 -3.48 -5.58
N TYR A 243 -9.97 -2.94 -4.44
CA TYR A 243 -9.47 -1.65 -3.95
C TYR A 243 -9.47 -1.62 -2.41
N GLN A 244 -8.70 -0.70 -1.86
CA GLN A 244 -8.80 -0.33 -0.46
C GLN A 244 -9.56 1.00 -0.35
N GLY A 245 -10.80 0.93 0.10
CA GLY A 245 -11.57 2.11 0.45
C GLY A 245 -11.28 2.57 1.88
N HIS A 246 -11.63 3.81 2.20
CA HIS A 246 -11.57 4.32 3.56
C HIS A 246 -12.74 5.27 3.84
N GLY A 247 -13.68 4.82 4.67
CA GLY A 247 -14.93 5.55 4.97
C GLY A 247 -14.77 6.73 5.92
N SER A 248 -13.58 7.35 6.04
CA SER A 248 -13.36 8.45 6.99
C SER A 248 -12.29 9.45 6.56
N VAL A 249 -12.51 10.12 5.43
CA VAL A 249 -11.73 11.32 5.07
C VAL A 249 -12.49 12.58 5.47
N ALA A 250 -11.84 13.43 6.26
CA ALA A 250 -12.44 14.67 6.73
C ALA A 250 -12.71 15.65 5.59
N SER A 251 -13.96 16.03 5.37
CA SER A 251 -14.35 17.04 4.38
C SER A 251 -14.43 18.43 5.06
N PRO A 252 -13.96 19.52 4.41
CA PRO A 252 -13.35 19.59 3.07
C PRO A 252 -11.82 19.40 3.07
N HIS A 253 -11.21 19.08 4.19
CA HIS A 253 -9.76 19.19 4.40
C HIS A 253 -8.94 18.03 3.78
N GLY A 254 -9.58 16.93 3.37
CA GLY A 254 -8.89 15.76 2.78
C GLY A 254 -7.95 15.01 3.74
N VAL A 255 -8.14 15.17 5.06
CA VAL A 255 -7.32 14.50 6.07
C VAL A 255 -7.92 13.14 6.38
N LEU A 256 -7.10 12.10 6.29
CA LEU A 256 -7.51 10.76 6.67
C LEU A 256 -7.64 10.65 8.19
N LEU A 257 -8.83 10.31 8.67
CA LEU A 257 -9.07 9.99 10.08
C LEU A 257 -8.81 8.52 10.32
N THR A 258 -8.01 8.21 11.31
CA THR A 258 -7.74 6.81 11.65
C THR A 258 -9.01 6.07 12.05
N TRP A 259 -9.20 4.88 11.51
CA TRP A 259 -10.34 4.02 11.86
C TRP A 259 -10.33 3.58 13.34
N THR A 260 -9.24 3.77 14.03
CA THR A 260 -9.12 3.56 15.48
C THR A 260 -10.20 4.31 16.27
N THR A 261 -10.64 5.48 15.80
CA THR A 261 -11.72 6.22 16.45
C THR A 261 -13.06 5.46 16.40
N MET A 262 -13.34 4.77 15.30
CA MET A 262 -14.53 3.91 15.16
C MET A 262 -14.42 2.68 16.06
N MET A 263 -13.25 2.05 16.12
CA MET A 263 -13.00 0.90 16.99
C MET A 263 -13.10 1.26 18.46
N ASN A 264 -12.92 2.53 18.82
CA ASN A 264 -13.15 3.06 20.18
C ASN A 264 -14.56 3.58 20.45
N GLY A 265 -15.54 3.23 19.58
CA GLY A 265 -16.95 3.48 19.81
C GLY A 265 -17.52 4.75 19.18
N ALA A 266 -16.81 5.35 18.20
CA ALA A 266 -17.42 6.39 17.38
C ALA A 266 -18.49 5.80 16.47
N LEU A 267 -19.51 6.62 16.14
CA LEU A 267 -20.61 6.26 15.26
C LEU A 267 -20.61 7.14 14.02
N LEU A 268 -21.09 6.58 12.90
CA LEU A 268 -21.35 7.31 11.67
C LEU A 268 -22.85 7.60 11.52
N ILE A 269 -23.17 8.87 11.26
CA ILE A 269 -24.54 9.37 11.15
C ILE A 269 -24.66 10.12 9.81
N ASN A 270 -25.73 9.86 9.04
CA ASN A 270 -26.00 10.57 7.79
C ASN A 270 -26.66 11.96 8.03
N SER A 271 -26.98 12.68 6.95
CA SER A 271 -27.65 14.00 7.02
C SER A 271 -29.04 13.94 7.66
N ASP A 272 -29.67 12.78 7.67
CA ASP A 272 -31.00 12.56 8.26
C ASP A 272 -30.90 12.16 9.74
N ALA A 273 -29.74 12.32 10.36
CA ALA A 273 -29.43 11.95 11.74
C ALA A 273 -29.62 10.43 12.02
N GLN A 274 -29.48 9.59 11.01
CA GLN A 274 -29.62 8.14 11.12
C GLN A 274 -28.25 7.46 11.11
N ARG A 275 -28.05 6.53 12.04
CA ARG A 275 -26.94 5.57 11.96
C ARG A 275 -27.28 4.55 10.88
N PHE A 276 -26.44 4.41 9.88
CA PHE A 276 -26.73 3.62 8.67
C PHE A 276 -25.92 2.33 8.55
N GLN A 277 -24.98 2.08 9.46
CA GLN A 277 -24.14 0.88 9.41
C GLN A 277 -23.66 0.41 10.78
N ASN A 278 -23.03 -0.75 10.81
CA ASN A 278 -22.24 -1.22 11.92
C ASN A 278 -20.76 -0.89 11.64
N GLU A 279 -20.16 -0.03 12.43
CA GLU A 279 -18.79 0.47 12.23
C GLU A 279 -17.71 -0.61 12.40
N THR A 280 -18.05 -1.76 12.98
CA THR A 280 -17.11 -2.90 13.14
C THR A 280 -16.84 -3.68 11.85
N ILE A 281 -17.59 -3.39 10.75
CA ILE A 281 -17.37 -4.05 9.47
C ILE A 281 -15.98 -3.77 8.85
N GLY A 282 -15.37 -2.63 9.20
CA GLY A 282 -14.09 -2.20 8.70
C GLY A 282 -14.17 -0.96 7.80
N TYR A 283 -13.04 -0.33 7.58
CA TYR A 283 -12.97 0.94 6.86
C TYR A 283 -13.23 0.81 5.35
N SER A 284 -12.83 -0.30 4.74
CA SER A 284 -13.05 -0.52 3.30
C SER A 284 -14.52 -0.75 2.96
N GLU A 285 -15.19 -1.60 3.70
CA GLU A 285 -16.62 -1.85 3.53
C GLU A 285 -17.45 -0.61 3.88
N SER A 286 -17.00 0.18 4.85
CA SER A 286 -17.64 1.44 5.22
C SER A 286 -17.58 2.50 4.12
N ALA A 287 -16.54 2.49 3.29
CA ALA A 287 -16.36 3.46 2.21
C ALA A 287 -17.58 3.51 1.27
N VAL A 288 -18.02 2.36 0.79
CA VAL A 288 -19.20 2.25 -0.11
C VAL A 288 -20.47 2.70 0.61
N ASN A 289 -20.63 2.32 1.89
CA ASN A 289 -21.81 2.69 2.68
C ASN A 289 -21.88 4.21 2.92
N VAL A 290 -20.74 4.89 3.15
CA VAL A 290 -20.67 6.35 3.27
C VAL A 290 -21.00 7.01 1.93
N LEU A 291 -20.41 6.51 0.85
CA LEU A 291 -20.67 7.05 -0.50
C LEU A 291 -22.14 6.95 -0.91
N ALA A 292 -22.84 5.92 -0.44
CA ALA A 292 -24.27 5.72 -0.68
C ALA A 292 -25.18 6.66 0.14
N GLN A 293 -24.65 7.42 1.12
CA GLN A 293 -25.46 8.37 1.89
C GLN A 293 -25.71 9.66 1.12
N PRO A 294 -26.75 10.45 1.47
CA PRO A 294 -27.04 11.72 0.84
C PRO A 294 -25.81 12.61 0.78
N GLY A 295 -25.41 13.02 -0.44
CA GLY A 295 -24.23 13.82 -0.69
C GLY A 295 -22.89 13.08 -0.56
N GLY A 296 -22.89 11.75 -0.40
CA GLY A 296 -21.67 10.93 -0.25
C GLY A 296 -20.87 11.27 1.02
N VAL A 297 -21.55 11.73 2.08
CA VAL A 297 -20.92 12.19 3.33
C VAL A 297 -21.60 11.60 4.56
N ALA A 298 -20.86 11.52 5.65
CA ALA A 298 -21.37 11.19 6.96
C ALA A 298 -20.72 12.07 8.03
N TRP A 299 -21.31 12.12 9.22
CA TRP A 299 -20.77 12.77 10.40
C TRP A 299 -20.27 11.71 11.36
N GLN A 300 -19.03 11.88 11.82
CA GLN A 300 -18.49 11.06 12.90
C GLN A 300 -18.85 11.72 14.23
N SER A 301 -19.53 10.96 15.09
CA SER A 301 -19.79 11.34 16.48
C SER A 301 -18.96 10.43 17.40
N SER A 302 -18.12 10.98 18.26
CA SER A 302 -17.41 10.26 19.31
C SER A 302 -17.90 10.69 20.67
N ILE A 303 -18.19 9.75 21.56
CA ILE A 303 -18.40 10.04 22.97
C ILE A 303 -17.03 10.12 23.61
N ALA A 304 -16.56 11.33 23.89
CA ALA A 304 -15.40 11.50 24.76
C ALA A 304 -15.71 10.88 26.11
N ARG A 305 -15.09 9.76 26.45
CA ARG A 305 -15.06 9.32 27.87
C ARG A 305 -14.40 10.46 28.64
N SER A 306 -15.17 11.08 29.49
CA SER A 306 -14.93 12.33 30.20
C SER A 306 -13.50 12.45 30.72
N THR A 307 -12.66 13.17 29.98
CA THR A 307 -11.64 14.07 30.50
C THR A 307 -11.46 15.20 29.52
N ARG A 308 -12.35 16.20 29.66
CA ARG A 308 -12.25 17.57 29.12
C ARG A 308 -12.15 17.76 27.60
N ARG A 309 -13.20 18.34 27.10
CA ARG A 309 -13.51 19.05 25.84
C ARG A 309 -14.34 18.22 24.86
N GLN A 310 -15.57 18.68 24.66
CA GLN A 310 -16.42 18.31 23.52
C GLN A 310 -15.67 18.61 22.24
N SER A 311 -15.31 17.56 21.49
CA SER A 311 -14.84 17.73 20.12
C SER A 311 -16.07 17.96 19.23
N PRO A 312 -16.04 18.95 18.33
CA PRO A 312 -17.14 19.17 17.37
C PRO A 312 -17.30 17.93 16.46
N SER A 313 -18.54 17.68 16.02
CA SER A 313 -18.83 16.68 14.99
C SER A 313 -18.03 17.00 13.72
N LEU A 314 -17.38 15.99 13.14
CA LEU A 314 -16.58 16.15 11.94
C LEU A 314 -17.31 15.51 10.76
N THR A 315 -17.43 16.25 9.66
CA THR A 315 -18.00 15.73 8.42
C THR A 315 -16.98 14.87 7.70
N ILE A 316 -17.36 13.68 7.27
CA ILE A 316 -16.48 12.71 6.62
C ILE A 316 -16.95 12.46 5.20
N ARG A 317 -15.99 12.32 4.27
CA ARG A 317 -16.21 11.81 2.91
C ARG A 317 -15.47 10.48 2.74
N THR A 318 -15.91 9.72 1.75
CA THR A 318 -15.23 8.48 1.33
C THR A 318 -14.03 8.80 0.45
N CYS A 319 -12.96 8.06 0.60
CA CYS A 319 -11.80 7.99 -0.31
C CYS A 319 -11.56 6.57 -0.81
#